data_c760f2c42fe3c4fbd6cfe81d9371d85a
#
_entry.id   c760f2c42fe3c4fbd6cfe81d9371d85a
#
_cell.length_a   1.000
_cell.length_b   1.000
_cell.length_c   1.000
_cell.angle_alpha   90.00
_cell.angle_beta   90.00
_cell.angle_gamma   90.00
#
_symmetry.space_group_name_H-M   'P 1'
#
loop_
_entity.id
_entity.type
_entity.pdbx_description
1 polymer ?
#
loop_
_entity_poly.entity_id
_entity_poly.type
_entity_poly.pdbx_seq_one_letter_code
_entity_poly.pdbx_strand_id
1 'polypeptide(L)'
;MKRLFLSMVAVLTASILQAQETFTTSGVQLTDATGKPFVIVGMNNPHAWFGERAYQALDNIASTRANTVRIVWNTRGRTDDLERIISRCIDLKMIPMVELHDVTGNSSGQRLLDMVDYYSRDDVKAVLMRHQRYLLINIANEWGEHHVTTQHWLDSYQAAVAEMRKAGFETTLVIDAPGWGQNIQPILEGGSQLIEKDPLHNILFSVHMYGSWNNAQDIIDKLTAAKELNLPLIVGEFGYNYDNGNNNLKCKTDHRTIMKTCKQLGYGFMPWSWTGNNKENAWLDIVDHRDWKTPTQWGNEVIDGENGIRQTAVTANVFAEDCKK
;
A
#
# COMPACT_ATOMS: atom_id res chain seq x y z
N MET A 1 70.50 -19.33 -9.12
CA MET A 1 69.11 -19.25 -9.57
C MET A 1 68.18 -19.34 -8.35
N LYS A 2 67.74 -18.21 -7.81
CA LYS A 2 66.78 -18.15 -6.69
C LYS A 2 65.37 -18.03 -7.26
N ARG A 3 64.54 -19.01 -7.02
CA ARG A 3 63.10 -18.98 -7.40
C ARG A 3 62.33 -18.21 -6.31
N LEU A 4 61.74 -17.08 -6.69
CA LEU A 4 60.79 -16.31 -5.88
C LEU A 4 59.43 -17.02 -6.01
N PHE A 5 58.88 -17.48 -4.89
CA PHE A 5 57.48 -17.91 -4.80
C PHE A 5 56.62 -16.68 -4.44
N LEU A 6 55.80 -16.25 -5.37
CA LEU A 6 54.80 -15.22 -5.15
C LEU A 6 53.54 -15.89 -4.60
N SER A 7 53.30 -15.75 -3.29
CA SER A 7 52.06 -16.21 -2.68
C SER A 7 50.95 -15.19 -2.94
N MET A 8 49.99 -15.58 -3.77
CA MET A 8 48.80 -14.78 -4.06
C MET A 8 47.78 -15.02 -2.92
N VAL A 9 47.66 -14.06 -2.01
CA VAL A 9 46.62 -14.06 -0.97
C VAL A 9 45.32 -13.61 -1.62
N ALA A 10 44.39 -14.53 -1.84
CA ALA A 10 43.02 -14.21 -2.25
C ALA A 10 42.28 -13.69 -1.01
N VAL A 11 42.02 -12.38 -0.97
CA VAL A 11 41.13 -11.76 0.00
C VAL A 11 39.71 -12.06 -0.43
N LEU A 12 39.07 -13.06 0.20
CA LEU A 12 37.63 -13.25 0.13
C LEU A 12 36.95 -12.11 0.89
N THR A 13 36.45 -11.11 0.21
CA THR A 13 35.50 -10.15 0.76
C THR A 13 34.16 -10.86 0.92
N ALA A 14 33.90 -11.38 2.11
CA ALA A 14 32.53 -11.76 2.49
C ALA A 14 31.69 -10.47 2.53
N SER A 15 30.85 -10.24 1.54
CA SER A 15 29.80 -9.25 1.62
C SER A 15 28.87 -9.71 2.74
N ILE A 16 28.99 -9.09 3.91
CA ILE A 16 27.98 -9.18 4.96
C ILE A 16 26.74 -8.51 4.34
N LEU A 17 25.77 -9.31 3.88
CA LEU A 17 24.43 -8.80 3.62
C LEU A 17 23.93 -8.23 4.96
N GLN A 18 24.02 -6.94 5.12
CA GLN A 18 23.40 -6.24 6.23
C GLN A 18 21.90 -6.49 6.05
N ALA A 19 21.26 -7.11 7.07
CA ALA A 19 19.83 -7.35 7.03
C ALA A 19 19.12 -6.03 6.77
N GLN A 20 18.30 -5.98 5.75
CA GLN A 20 17.54 -4.81 5.35
C GLN A 20 16.61 -4.45 6.51
N GLU A 21 16.71 -3.25 7.05
CA GLU A 21 15.94 -2.88 8.26
C GLU A 21 14.48 -2.53 7.98
N THR A 22 14.09 -2.44 6.71
CA THR A 22 12.76 -2.02 6.27
C THR A 22 12.34 -2.67 4.95
N PHE A 23 11.10 -2.43 4.55
CA PHE A 23 10.62 -2.81 3.21
C PHE A 23 11.31 -2.00 2.13
N THR A 24 11.57 -2.64 0.97
CA THR A 24 12.15 -1.97 -0.20
C THR A 24 11.53 -2.47 -1.49
N THR A 25 11.65 -1.67 -2.55
CA THR A 25 11.25 -2.04 -3.91
C THR A 25 12.46 -2.26 -4.80
N SER A 26 12.37 -3.21 -5.73
CA SER A 26 13.34 -3.43 -6.79
C SER A 26 12.64 -3.89 -8.06
N GLY A 27 12.64 -3.06 -9.08
CA GLY A 27 11.79 -3.26 -10.25
C GLY A 27 10.33 -3.34 -9.81
N VAL A 28 9.60 -4.32 -10.30
CA VAL A 28 8.19 -4.53 -9.92
C VAL A 28 7.99 -5.13 -8.53
N GLN A 29 9.05 -5.53 -7.85
CA GLN A 29 8.97 -6.35 -6.64
C GLN A 29 9.10 -5.51 -5.38
N LEU A 30 8.17 -5.71 -4.43
CA LEU A 30 8.33 -5.32 -3.04
C LEU A 30 8.97 -6.48 -2.28
N THR A 31 9.95 -6.17 -1.42
CA THR A 31 10.60 -7.13 -0.52
C THR A 31 10.38 -6.69 0.93
N ASP A 32 10.20 -7.65 1.82
CA ASP A 32 10.14 -7.36 3.25
C ASP A 32 11.54 -7.12 3.84
N ALA A 33 11.60 -6.74 5.11
CA ALA A 33 12.84 -6.41 5.81
C ALA A 33 13.84 -7.58 5.91
N THR A 34 13.50 -8.79 5.47
CA THR A 34 14.41 -9.93 5.34
C THR A 34 14.95 -10.09 3.91
N GLY A 35 14.59 -9.19 3.00
CA GLY A 35 14.94 -9.25 1.58
C GLY A 35 14.14 -10.29 0.79
N LYS A 36 13.04 -10.81 1.34
CA LYS A 36 12.18 -11.77 0.65
C LYS A 36 11.03 -11.08 -0.06
N PRO A 37 10.64 -11.59 -1.25
CA PRO A 37 9.49 -11.09 -1.97
C PRO A 37 8.23 -11.07 -1.11
N PHE A 38 7.48 -9.97 -1.19
CA PHE A 38 6.22 -9.81 -0.50
C PHE A 38 5.17 -9.21 -1.46
N VAL A 39 4.01 -9.84 -1.53
CA VAL A 39 2.86 -9.36 -2.31
C VAL A 39 1.79 -8.94 -1.33
N ILE A 40 1.40 -7.67 -1.38
CA ILE A 40 0.34 -7.11 -0.54
C ILE A 40 -1.01 -7.69 -0.98
N VAL A 41 -1.67 -8.40 -0.08
CA VAL A 41 -3.05 -8.86 -0.23
C VAL A 41 -3.76 -8.53 1.08
N GLY A 42 -4.38 -7.38 1.11
CA GLY A 42 -4.77 -6.76 2.38
C GLY A 42 -6.20 -6.22 2.40
N MET A 43 -6.42 -5.33 3.38
CA MET A 43 -7.72 -4.76 3.67
C MET A 43 -7.59 -3.27 4.02
N ASN A 44 -8.48 -2.43 3.49
CA ASN A 44 -8.66 -1.06 3.94
C ASN A 44 -9.53 -1.04 5.20
N ASN A 45 -9.07 -0.40 6.28
CA ASN A 45 -9.82 -0.35 7.55
C ASN A 45 -9.98 1.10 8.06
N PRO A 46 -11.22 1.56 8.29
CA PRO A 46 -11.56 2.99 8.43
C PRO A 46 -11.31 3.56 9.83
N HIS A 47 -10.07 3.53 10.31
CA HIS A 47 -9.69 4.02 11.65
C HIS A 47 -9.95 5.52 11.84
N ALA A 48 -9.86 6.34 10.78
CA ALA A 48 -10.10 7.78 10.83
C ALA A 48 -11.48 8.17 11.37
N TRP A 49 -12.47 7.29 11.18
CA TRP A 49 -13.87 7.57 11.54
C TRP A 49 -14.42 6.70 12.66
N PHE A 50 -13.85 5.50 12.86
CA PHE A 50 -14.43 4.49 13.75
C PHE A 50 -13.47 4.00 14.84
N GLY A 51 -12.32 4.62 15.00
CA GLY A 51 -11.35 4.43 16.07
C GLY A 51 -11.38 3.05 16.75
N GLU A 52 -12.07 2.93 17.87
CA GLU A 52 -12.11 1.71 18.67
C GLU A 52 -12.77 0.52 17.94
N ARG A 53 -13.85 0.75 17.16
CA ARG A 53 -14.48 -0.35 16.42
C ARG A 53 -13.56 -0.88 15.31
N ALA A 54 -12.87 0.02 14.61
CA ALA A 54 -11.89 -0.37 13.61
C ALA A 54 -10.70 -1.11 14.23
N TYR A 55 -10.26 -0.70 15.43
CA TYR A 55 -9.24 -1.44 16.19
C TYR A 55 -9.69 -2.85 16.54
N GLN A 56 -10.90 -3.02 17.09
CA GLN A 56 -11.45 -4.34 17.43
C GLN A 56 -11.67 -5.23 16.21
N ALA A 57 -11.86 -4.66 15.03
CA ALA A 57 -12.02 -5.40 13.78
C ALA A 57 -10.74 -6.09 13.30
N LEU A 58 -9.56 -5.68 13.77
CA LEU A 58 -8.27 -6.23 13.33
C LEU A 58 -8.18 -7.75 13.49
N ASP A 59 -8.74 -8.32 14.56
CA ASP A 59 -8.80 -9.77 14.75
C ASP A 59 -9.64 -10.48 13.69
N ASN A 60 -10.77 -9.87 13.31
CA ASN A 60 -11.63 -10.40 12.24
C ASN A 60 -10.96 -10.27 10.88
N ILE A 61 -10.25 -9.17 10.62
CA ILE A 61 -9.45 -8.97 9.39
C ILE A 61 -8.35 -10.05 9.32
N ALA A 62 -7.60 -10.27 10.38
CA ALA A 62 -6.58 -11.32 10.44
C ALA A 62 -7.14 -12.71 10.15
N SER A 63 -8.37 -13.01 10.60
CA SER A 63 -9.05 -14.29 10.35
C SER A 63 -9.33 -14.55 8.86
N THR A 64 -9.35 -13.51 8.01
CA THR A 64 -9.46 -13.63 6.56
C THR A 64 -8.15 -14.08 5.90
N ARG A 65 -7.03 -14.09 6.63
CA ARG A 65 -5.64 -14.26 6.17
C ARG A 65 -5.09 -13.04 5.43
N ALA A 66 -5.73 -11.87 5.47
CA ALA A 66 -5.13 -10.65 4.96
C ALA A 66 -3.72 -10.48 5.56
N ASN A 67 -2.74 -10.15 4.72
CA ASN A 67 -1.35 -10.00 5.16
C ASN A 67 -0.96 -8.53 5.40
N THR A 68 -1.84 -7.59 5.06
CA THR A 68 -1.63 -6.15 5.19
C THR A 68 -2.94 -5.47 5.59
N VAL A 69 -2.85 -4.46 6.44
CA VAL A 69 -3.96 -3.54 6.74
C VAL A 69 -3.55 -2.13 6.34
N ARG A 70 -4.27 -1.52 5.42
CA ARG A 70 -4.16 -0.08 5.16
C ARG A 70 -4.98 0.63 6.22
N ILE A 71 -4.26 1.28 7.12
CA ILE A 71 -4.80 2.04 8.25
C ILE A 71 -5.23 3.40 7.70
N VAL A 72 -6.52 3.53 7.36
CA VAL A 72 -7.10 4.80 6.93
C VAL A 72 -7.09 5.76 8.12
N TRP A 73 -6.18 6.71 8.09
CA TRP A 73 -5.89 7.62 9.21
C TRP A 73 -6.13 9.07 8.82
N ASN A 74 -6.05 9.97 9.79
CA ASN A 74 -6.05 11.42 9.54
C ASN A 74 -5.16 12.15 10.54
N THR A 75 -4.81 13.39 10.24
CA THR A 75 -3.91 14.22 11.04
C THR A 75 -4.46 14.61 12.42
N ARG A 76 -5.74 14.35 12.70
CA ARG A 76 -6.40 14.61 14.00
C ARG A 76 -6.33 13.42 14.94
N GLY A 77 -5.90 12.26 14.47
CA GLY A 77 -5.76 11.05 15.26
C GLY A 77 -4.68 11.21 16.34
N ARG A 78 -4.86 10.53 17.46
CA ARG A 78 -3.88 10.53 18.56
C ARG A 78 -2.74 9.58 18.24
N THR A 79 -1.52 10.01 18.49
CA THR A 79 -0.31 9.21 18.23
C THR A 79 -0.30 7.89 19.02
N ASP A 80 -0.78 7.90 20.28
CA ASP A 80 -0.90 6.68 21.09
C ASP A 80 -1.84 5.65 20.47
N ASP A 81 -2.95 6.11 19.88
CA ASP A 81 -3.89 5.23 19.19
C ASP A 81 -3.28 4.66 17.91
N LEU A 82 -2.52 5.46 17.15
CA LEU A 82 -1.79 5.00 15.97
C LEU A 82 -0.78 3.91 16.35
N GLU A 83 0.01 4.11 17.41
CA GLU A 83 0.97 3.11 17.90
C GLU A 83 0.27 1.81 18.30
N ARG A 84 -0.84 1.91 19.01
CA ARG A 84 -1.65 0.75 19.43
C ARG A 84 -2.16 -0.06 18.23
N ILE A 85 -2.62 0.63 17.18
CA ILE A 85 -3.11 0.00 15.95
C ILE A 85 -1.97 -0.69 15.20
N ILE A 86 -0.85 0.00 15.00
CA ILE A 86 0.34 -0.56 14.34
C ILE A 86 0.82 -1.81 15.08
N SER A 87 0.99 -1.72 16.41
CA SER A 87 1.43 -2.85 17.24
C SER A 87 0.46 -4.04 17.12
N ARG A 88 -0.85 -3.78 17.13
CA ARG A 88 -1.84 -4.86 16.96
C ARG A 88 -1.78 -5.53 15.61
N CYS A 89 -1.59 -4.78 14.52
CA CYS A 89 -1.37 -5.37 13.20
C CYS A 89 -0.17 -6.31 13.20
N ILE A 90 0.95 -5.88 13.78
CA ILE A 90 2.18 -6.67 13.89
C ILE A 90 1.96 -7.95 14.72
N ASP A 91 1.31 -7.86 15.88
CA ASP A 91 0.95 -9.01 16.72
C ASP A 91 0.13 -10.05 15.96
N LEU A 92 -0.76 -9.58 15.10
CA LEU A 92 -1.61 -10.39 14.22
C LEU A 92 -0.92 -10.83 12.93
N LYS A 93 0.38 -10.54 12.77
CA LYS A 93 1.20 -10.85 11.57
C LYS A 93 0.67 -10.25 10.28
N MET A 94 0.12 -9.05 10.38
CA MET A 94 -0.28 -8.21 9.24
C MET A 94 0.66 -7.00 9.16
N ILE A 95 1.06 -6.63 7.96
CA ILE A 95 1.87 -5.44 7.71
C ILE A 95 0.98 -4.21 7.81
N PRO A 96 1.24 -3.25 8.73
CA PRO A 96 0.54 -1.99 8.75
C PRO A 96 1.02 -1.08 7.60
N MET A 97 0.08 -0.53 6.83
CA MET A 97 0.29 0.55 5.88
C MET A 97 -0.47 1.77 6.40
N VAL A 98 0.25 2.77 6.90
CA VAL A 98 -0.39 4.00 7.40
C VAL A 98 -0.59 4.97 6.24
N GLU A 99 -1.81 5.50 6.08
CA GLU A 99 -2.12 6.52 5.09
C GLU A 99 -2.87 7.70 5.69
N LEU A 100 -2.72 8.89 5.12
CA LEU A 100 -3.43 10.11 5.53
C LEU A 100 -4.55 10.46 4.54
N HIS A 101 -5.79 10.45 5.05
CA HIS A 101 -7.02 10.64 4.25
C HIS A 101 -7.47 12.11 4.13
N ASP A 102 -6.66 13.04 4.65
CA ASP A 102 -7.03 14.45 4.81
C ASP A 102 -7.07 15.25 3.50
N VAL A 103 -6.44 14.75 2.44
CA VAL A 103 -6.22 15.52 1.19
C VAL A 103 -6.80 14.86 -0.04
N THR A 104 -7.72 13.91 0.13
CA THR A 104 -8.43 13.23 -0.96
C THR A 104 -8.99 14.24 -1.96
N GLY A 105 -8.62 14.10 -3.25
CA GLY A 105 -9.04 14.99 -4.32
C GLY A 105 -8.45 16.41 -4.27
N ASN A 106 -7.52 16.71 -3.38
CA ASN A 106 -6.85 18.01 -3.34
C ASN A 106 -5.66 18.04 -4.30
N SER A 107 -5.48 19.11 -5.06
CA SER A 107 -4.40 19.24 -6.06
C SER A 107 -3.31 20.23 -5.66
N SER A 108 -3.32 20.73 -4.42
CA SER A 108 -2.29 21.65 -3.92
C SER A 108 -1.05 20.88 -3.44
N GLY A 109 0.12 21.16 -4.03
CA GLY A 109 1.40 20.64 -3.57
C GLY A 109 1.68 20.98 -2.10
N GLN A 110 1.28 22.17 -1.63
CA GLN A 110 1.42 22.54 -0.23
C GLN A 110 0.59 21.62 0.69
N ARG A 111 -0.64 21.27 0.30
CA ARG A 111 -1.48 20.35 1.09
C ARG A 111 -0.87 18.94 1.15
N LEU A 112 -0.14 18.53 0.12
CA LEU A 112 0.62 17.28 0.18
C LEU A 112 1.80 17.39 1.15
N LEU A 113 2.51 18.52 1.18
CA LEU A 113 3.58 18.78 2.15
C LEU A 113 3.06 18.88 3.59
N ASP A 114 1.84 19.39 3.82
CA ASP A 114 1.22 19.37 5.16
C ASP A 114 1.08 17.91 5.69
N MET A 115 0.91 16.92 4.82
CA MET A 115 0.90 15.48 5.22
C MET A 115 2.29 15.02 5.62
N VAL A 116 3.31 15.45 4.89
CA VAL A 116 4.72 15.17 5.24
C VAL A 116 5.08 15.80 6.59
N ASP A 117 4.61 17.02 6.85
CA ASP A 117 4.81 17.70 8.14
C ASP A 117 4.19 16.90 9.29
N TYR A 118 3.00 16.32 9.09
CA TYR A 118 2.38 15.46 10.10
C TYR A 118 3.24 14.21 10.39
N TYR A 119 3.71 13.51 9.37
CA TYR A 119 4.60 12.36 9.55
C TYR A 119 5.91 12.73 10.23
N SER A 120 6.40 13.94 9.99
CA SER A 120 7.67 14.46 10.52
C SER A 120 7.58 14.97 11.94
N ARG A 121 6.39 15.09 12.55
CA ARG A 121 6.22 15.44 13.95
C ARG A 121 6.99 14.45 14.83
N ASP A 122 7.69 14.93 15.84
CA ASP A 122 8.56 14.10 16.69
C ASP A 122 7.84 12.89 17.29
N ASP A 123 6.60 13.08 17.77
CA ASP A 123 5.78 12.03 18.36
C ASP A 123 5.34 10.97 17.35
N VAL A 124 4.86 11.39 16.18
CA VAL A 124 4.43 10.49 15.07
C VAL A 124 5.62 9.76 14.51
N LYS A 125 6.68 10.50 14.17
CA LYS A 125 7.92 9.95 13.64
C LYS A 125 8.51 8.89 14.56
N ALA A 126 8.57 9.15 15.87
CA ALA A 126 9.11 8.20 16.84
C ALA A 126 8.34 6.85 16.84
N VAL A 127 7.01 6.90 16.69
CA VAL A 127 6.19 5.68 16.55
C VAL A 127 6.52 4.97 15.25
N LEU A 128 6.50 5.66 14.11
CA LEU A 128 6.70 5.04 12.79
C LEU A 128 8.10 4.43 12.67
N MET A 129 9.14 5.14 13.14
CA MET A 129 10.53 4.65 13.10
C MET A 129 10.75 3.43 14.00
N ARG A 130 10.06 3.33 15.15
CA ARG A 130 10.11 2.14 16.03
C ARG A 130 9.60 0.89 15.33
N HIS A 131 8.64 1.05 14.42
CA HIS A 131 7.99 -0.05 13.70
C HIS A 131 8.42 -0.18 12.24
N GLN A 132 9.44 0.59 11.78
CA GLN A 132 9.82 0.68 10.37
C GLN A 132 10.09 -0.68 9.70
N ARG A 133 10.54 -1.67 10.45
CA ARG A 133 10.78 -3.04 9.98
C ARG A 133 9.52 -3.70 9.39
N TYR A 134 8.34 -3.29 9.82
CA TYR A 134 7.04 -3.86 9.43
C TYR A 134 6.16 -2.85 8.68
N LEU A 135 6.63 -1.63 8.50
CA LEU A 135 5.77 -0.51 8.13
C LEU A 135 5.88 -0.15 6.65
N LEU A 136 4.73 0.20 6.06
CA LEU A 136 4.61 0.93 4.81
C LEU A 136 3.95 2.28 5.09
N ILE A 137 4.34 3.34 4.36
CA ILE A 137 3.75 4.68 4.51
C ILE A 137 3.16 5.11 3.18
N ASN A 138 1.83 5.23 3.12
CA ASN A 138 1.14 5.87 2.01
C ASN A 138 1.02 7.37 2.33
N ILE A 139 1.74 8.20 1.59
CA ILE A 139 1.94 9.61 1.94
C ILE A 139 0.62 10.35 2.06
N ALA A 140 -0.29 10.15 1.11
CA ALA A 140 -1.59 10.81 1.08
C ALA A 140 -2.57 10.02 0.23
N ASN A 141 -3.81 9.85 0.73
CA ASN A 141 -4.89 9.25 -0.04
C ASN A 141 -5.29 10.14 -1.21
N GLU A 142 -5.30 9.55 -2.43
CA GLU A 142 -5.94 10.11 -3.63
C GLU A 142 -5.64 11.61 -3.87
N TRP A 143 -4.42 12.06 -3.57
CA TRP A 143 -4.04 13.43 -3.87
C TRP A 143 -4.04 13.67 -5.38
N GLY A 144 -4.75 14.70 -5.80
CA GLY A 144 -4.89 15.13 -7.19
C GLY A 144 -6.26 14.85 -7.78
N GLU A 145 -6.91 15.89 -8.32
CA GLU A 145 -8.15 15.81 -9.09
C GLU A 145 -7.90 15.31 -10.53
N HIS A 146 -8.98 15.11 -11.31
CA HIS A 146 -8.91 14.57 -12.67
C HIS A 146 -8.08 15.40 -13.66
N HIS A 147 -7.91 16.69 -13.42
CA HIS A 147 -7.16 17.57 -14.30
C HIS A 147 -5.68 17.73 -13.93
N VAL A 148 -5.20 17.05 -12.90
CA VAL A 148 -3.79 17.07 -12.53
C VAL A 148 -2.96 16.44 -13.64
N THR A 149 -2.00 17.24 -14.16
CA THR A 149 -1.07 16.79 -15.20
C THR A 149 0.01 15.88 -14.62
N THR A 150 0.60 15.03 -15.45
CA THR A 150 1.75 14.19 -15.07
C THR A 150 2.86 15.04 -14.46
N GLN A 151 3.19 16.19 -15.04
CA GLN A 151 4.24 17.06 -14.51
C GLN A 151 3.91 17.60 -13.12
N HIS A 152 2.68 18.08 -12.89
CA HIS A 152 2.28 18.57 -11.57
C HIS A 152 2.28 17.48 -10.51
N TRP A 153 1.86 16.26 -10.87
CA TRP A 153 1.93 15.09 -9.99
C TRP A 153 3.39 14.75 -9.64
N LEU A 154 4.27 14.70 -10.64
CA LEU A 154 5.69 14.46 -10.46
C LEU A 154 6.36 15.49 -9.54
N ASP A 155 6.20 16.78 -9.84
CA ASP A 155 6.84 17.85 -9.06
C ASP A 155 6.37 17.83 -7.61
N SER A 156 5.08 17.60 -7.37
CA SER A 156 4.50 17.57 -6.04
C SER A 156 5.00 16.36 -5.23
N TYR A 157 4.99 15.16 -5.81
CA TYR A 157 5.48 13.97 -5.11
C TYR A 157 7.00 13.92 -5.00
N GLN A 158 7.74 14.48 -5.95
CA GLN A 158 9.18 14.64 -5.82
C GLN A 158 9.55 15.49 -4.60
N ALA A 159 8.84 16.60 -4.37
CA ALA A 159 9.02 17.43 -3.20
C ALA A 159 8.64 16.68 -1.90
N ALA A 160 7.49 16.00 -1.90
CA ALA A 160 7.03 15.24 -0.73
C ALA A 160 7.99 14.10 -0.37
N VAL A 161 8.45 13.31 -1.34
CA VAL A 161 9.44 12.24 -1.14
C VAL A 161 10.74 12.79 -0.58
N ALA A 162 11.24 13.89 -1.15
CA ALA A 162 12.50 14.52 -0.69
C ALA A 162 12.41 14.94 0.79
N GLU A 163 11.30 15.54 1.22
CA GLU A 163 11.12 15.94 2.62
C GLU A 163 10.89 14.72 3.54
N MET A 164 10.19 13.66 3.09
CA MET A 164 10.11 12.39 3.84
C MET A 164 11.49 11.76 4.05
N ARG A 165 12.33 11.72 3.01
CA ARG A 165 13.71 11.19 3.11
C ARG A 165 14.61 12.05 3.99
N LYS A 166 14.50 13.37 3.90
CA LYS A 166 15.18 14.32 4.79
C LYS A 166 14.74 14.16 6.25
N ALA A 167 13.49 13.84 6.51
CA ALA A 167 12.99 13.47 7.84
C ALA A 167 13.54 12.13 8.35
N GLY A 168 14.19 11.33 7.50
CA GLY A 168 14.86 10.07 7.85
C GLY A 168 14.00 8.81 7.66
N PHE A 169 12.85 8.91 6.97
CA PHE A 169 12.06 7.73 6.62
C PHE A 169 12.74 6.94 5.50
N GLU A 170 13.12 5.69 5.76
CA GLU A 170 13.76 4.78 4.78
C GLU A 170 12.78 3.75 4.22
N THR A 171 11.67 3.51 4.89
CA THR A 171 10.66 2.55 4.47
C THR A 171 10.07 2.90 3.10
N THR A 172 9.47 1.90 2.44
CA THR A 172 8.75 2.08 1.17
C THR A 172 7.67 3.14 1.32
N LEU A 173 7.74 4.18 0.48
CA LEU A 173 6.71 5.20 0.36
C LEU A 173 5.70 4.78 -0.71
N VAL A 174 4.44 4.70 -0.33
CA VAL A 174 3.35 4.39 -1.25
C VAL A 174 2.77 5.69 -1.77
N ILE A 175 2.59 5.78 -3.09
CA ILE A 175 2.16 6.98 -3.80
C ILE A 175 0.96 6.64 -4.67
N ASP A 176 -0.17 7.28 -4.38
CA ASP A 176 -1.39 7.08 -5.13
C ASP A 176 -1.36 7.83 -6.48
N ALA A 177 -2.00 7.23 -7.48
CA ALA A 177 -2.30 7.90 -8.74
C ALA A 177 -3.16 9.16 -8.49
N PRO A 178 -3.06 10.21 -9.32
CA PRO A 178 -4.00 11.32 -9.28
C PRO A 178 -5.36 10.94 -9.88
N GLY A 179 -6.27 11.91 -10.01
CA GLY A 179 -7.62 11.66 -10.52
C GLY A 179 -8.45 10.86 -9.52
N TRP A 180 -8.38 11.22 -8.23
CA TRP A 180 -9.02 10.45 -7.16
C TRP A 180 -8.51 9.00 -7.12
N GLY A 181 -7.20 8.84 -7.22
CA GLY A 181 -6.55 7.53 -7.25
C GLY A 181 -6.70 6.74 -8.56
N GLN A 182 -7.55 7.19 -9.51
CA GLN A 182 -7.99 6.35 -10.62
C GLN A 182 -7.19 6.53 -11.92
N ASN A 183 -6.42 7.62 -12.07
CA ASN A 183 -5.68 7.89 -13.29
C ASN A 183 -4.26 7.32 -13.23
N ILE A 184 -4.09 6.10 -13.73
CA ILE A 184 -2.78 5.42 -13.77
C ILE A 184 -1.78 6.08 -14.75
N GLN A 185 -2.24 6.90 -15.69
CA GLN A 185 -1.39 7.44 -16.77
C GLN A 185 -0.15 8.19 -16.26
N PRO A 186 -0.24 9.09 -15.25
CA PRO A 186 0.96 9.73 -14.68
C PRO A 186 1.97 8.76 -14.09
N ILE A 187 1.53 7.63 -13.53
CA ILE A 187 2.44 6.57 -13.06
C ILE A 187 3.15 5.92 -14.25
N LEU A 188 2.44 5.59 -15.32
CA LEU A 188 3.03 4.98 -16.52
C LEU A 188 4.03 5.92 -17.22
N GLU A 189 3.74 7.22 -17.26
CA GLU A 189 4.57 8.22 -17.93
C GLU A 189 5.76 8.70 -17.07
N GLY A 190 5.57 8.84 -15.77
CA GLY A 190 6.51 9.52 -14.88
C GLY A 190 7.03 8.69 -13.72
N GLY A 191 6.48 7.49 -13.49
CA GLY A 191 6.83 6.68 -12.32
C GLY A 191 8.31 6.32 -12.24
N SER A 192 8.94 5.95 -13.36
CA SER A 192 10.38 5.66 -13.40
C SER A 192 11.20 6.89 -13.01
N GLN A 193 10.81 8.08 -13.50
CA GLN A 193 11.49 9.33 -13.15
C GLN A 193 11.37 9.64 -11.65
N LEU A 194 10.19 9.39 -11.05
CA LEU A 194 10.00 9.63 -9.62
C LEU A 194 10.83 8.67 -8.78
N ILE A 195 10.93 7.40 -9.16
CA ILE A 195 11.81 6.42 -8.51
C ILE A 195 13.28 6.87 -8.60
N GLU A 196 13.75 7.31 -9.76
CA GLU A 196 15.13 7.79 -9.96
C GLU A 196 15.45 9.02 -9.10
N LYS A 197 14.46 9.85 -8.80
CA LYS A 197 14.62 11.05 -7.96
C LYS A 197 14.60 10.74 -6.46
N ASP A 198 14.05 9.61 -6.04
CA ASP A 198 14.15 9.14 -4.66
C ASP A 198 15.57 8.59 -4.42
N PRO A 199 16.37 9.14 -3.49
CA PRO A 199 17.73 8.67 -3.22
C PRO A 199 17.79 7.19 -2.77
N LEU A 200 16.68 6.63 -2.30
CA LEU A 200 16.59 5.23 -1.91
C LEU A 200 15.93 4.35 -2.99
N HIS A 201 15.43 4.93 -4.07
CA HIS A 201 14.67 4.22 -5.12
C HIS A 201 13.56 3.30 -4.56
N ASN A 202 12.92 3.73 -3.45
CA ASN A 202 12.04 2.89 -2.65
C ASN A 202 10.60 3.42 -2.62
N ILE A 203 9.96 3.41 -3.79
CA ILE A 203 8.59 3.86 -4.02
C ILE A 203 7.75 2.69 -4.51
N LEU A 204 6.53 2.57 -4.01
CA LEU A 204 5.49 1.67 -4.47
C LEU A 204 4.30 2.52 -4.94
N PHE A 205 3.87 2.36 -6.18
CA PHE A 205 2.71 3.07 -6.69
C PHE A 205 1.42 2.35 -6.31
N SER A 206 0.34 3.13 -6.18
CA SER A 206 -0.99 2.64 -5.87
C SER A 206 -2.00 3.25 -6.83
N VAL A 207 -2.87 2.42 -7.40
CA VAL A 207 -4.00 2.85 -8.22
C VAL A 207 -5.30 2.40 -7.56
N HIS A 208 -6.33 3.27 -7.60
CA HIS A 208 -7.65 2.97 -7.08
C HIS A 208 -8.61 2.69 -8.24
N MET A 209 -9.30 1.57 -8.18
CA MET A 209 -10.11 1.10 -9.30
C MET A 209 -11.60 1.09 -8.96
N TYR A 210 -12.28 2.15 -9.43
CA TYR A 210 -13.71 2.31 -9.26
C TYR A 210 -14.41 2.47 -10.63
N GLY A 211 -15.37 3.39 -10.76
CA GLY A 211 -16.29 3.52 -11.89
C GLY A 211 -15.71 3.47 -13.30
N SER A 212 -14.51 3.97 -13.51
CA SER A 212 -13.84 3.94 -14.82
C SER A 212 -13.18 2.59 -15.14
N TRP A 213 -13.06 1.69 -14.17
CA TRP A 213 -12.37 0.40 -14.32
C TRP A 213 -13.36 -0.76 -14.48
N ASN A 214 -14.21 -0.65 -15.51
CA ASN A 214 -15.27 -1.60 -15.82
C ASN A 214 -15.00 -2.46 -17.07
N ASN A 215 -13.87 -2.28 -17.73
CA ASN A 215 -13.47 -3.03 -18.92
C ASN A 215 -12.30 -3.95 -18.58
N ALA A 216 -12.51 -5.26 -18.72
CA ALA A 216 -11.50 -6.26 -18.41
C ALA A 216 -10.19 -6.07 -19.22
N GLN A 217 -10.30 -5.72 -20.51
CA GLN A 217 -9.10 -5.54 -21.34
C GLN A 217 -8.31 -4.32 -20.91
N ASP A 218 -8.95 -3.20 -20.57
CA ASP A 218 -8.28 -1.99 -20.07
C ASP A 218 -7.53 -2.26 -18.77
N ILE A 219 -8.11 -3.06 -17.86
CA ILE A 219 -7.47 -3.47 -16.61
C ILE A 219 -6.20 -4.27 -16.92
N ILE A 220 -6.31 -5.29 -17.77
CA ILE A 220 -5.19 -6.14 -18.16
C ILE A 220 -4.10 -5.31 -18.82
N ASP A 221 -4.44 -4.49 -19.82
CA ASP A 221 -3.47 -3.73 -20.60
C ASP A 221 -2.71 -2.72 -19.74
N LYS A 222 -3.39 -1.97 -18.88
CA LYS A 222 -2.76 -0.96 -18.03
C LYS A 222 -1.88 -1.56 -16.94
N LEU A 223 -2.32 -2.65 -16.29
CA LEU A 223 -1.49 -3.35 -15.31
C LEU A 223 -0.29 -4.04 -15.98
N THR A 224 -0.47 -4.59 -17.19
CA THR A 224 0.62 -5.16 -17.98
C THR A 224 1.62 -4.08 -18.40
N ALA A 225 1.16 -2.93 -18.87
CA ALA A 225 2.02 -1.80 -19.21
C ALA A 225 2.88 -1.34 -18.02
N ALA A 226 2.31 -1.25 -16.81
CA ALA A 226 3.09 -0.96 -15.61
C ALA A 226 4.17 -2.02 -15.34
N LYS A 227 3.85 -3.30 -15.57
CA LYS A 227 4.79 -4.41 -15.43
C LYS A 227 5.93 -4.34 -16.45
N GLU A 228 5.62 -4.03 -17.72
CA GLU A 228 6.60 -3.89 -18.79
C GLU A 228 7.53 -2.70 -18.57
N LEU A 229 7.02 -1.62 -17.96
CA LEU A 229 7.80 -0.46 -17.53
C LEU A 229 8.59 -0.71 -16.24
N ASN A 230 8.54 -1.92 -15.69
CA ASN A 230 9.23 -2.32 -14.46
C ASN A 230 8.84 -1.46 -13.24
N LEU A 231 7.58 -1.03 -13.14
CA LEU A 231 7.05 -0.21 -12.05
C LEU A 231 6.49 -1.08 -10.93
N PRO A 232 6.91 -0.90 -9.67
CA PRO A 232 6.26 -1.53 -8.51
C PRO A 232 4.90 -0.90 -8.29
N LEU A 233 3.83 -1.71 -8.32
CA LEU A 233 2.45 -1.24 -8.27
C LEU A 233 1.56 -2.13 -7.41
N ILE A 234 0.57 -1.52 -6.77
CA ILE A 234 -0.58 -2.22 -6.16
C ILE A 234 -1.89 -1.60 -6.65
N VAL A 235 -2.97 -2.37 -6.57
CA VAL A 235 -4.32 -1.82 -6.59
C VAL A 235 -4.71 -1.56 -5.14
N GLY A 236 -4.49 -0.31 -4.66
CA GLY A 236 -4.62 0.08 -3.24
C GLY A 236 -6.05 0.15 -2.76
N GLU A 237 -6.97 0.43 -3.68
CA GLU A 237 -8.42 0.37 -3.45
C GLU A 237 -9.14 -0.14 -4.69
N PHE A 238 -10.23 -0.87 -4.50
CA PHE A 238 -11.16 -1.16 -5.58
C PHE A 238 -12.55 -1.54 -5.05
N GLY A 239 -13.55 -1.20 -5.84
CA GLY A 239 -14.92 -1.64 -5.64
C GLY A 239 -15.25 -2.92 -6.42
N TYR A 240 -16.52 -3.24 -6.57
CA TYR A 240 -16.97 -4.40 -7.32
C TYR A 240 -18.15 -4.09 -8.25
N ASN A 241 -18.48 -5.05 -9.10
CA ASN A 241 -19.63 -4.95 -9.97
C ASN A 241 -20.92 -5.15 -9.18
N TYR A 242 -21.53 -4.05 -8.77
CA TYR A 242 -22.74 -4.03 -7.97
C TYR A 242 -23.97 -3.63 -8.80
N ASP A 243 -24.88 -4.54 -8.99
CA ASP A 243 -25.97 -4.46 -9.98
C ASP A 243 -27.33 -4.02 -9.45
N ASN A 244 -27.48 -3.64 -8.17
CA ASN A 244 -28.82 -3.37 -7.64
C ASN A 244 -29.35 -1.93 -7.85
N GLY A 245 -28.68 -1.12 -8.64
CA GLY A 245 -29.14 0.22 -9.03
C GLY A 245 -28.88 1.34 -8.01
N ASN A 246 -28.40 1.06 -6.79
CA ASN A 246 -28.11 2.05 -5.75
C ASN A 246 -26.62 2.47 -5.70
N ASN A 247 -25.91 2.21 -6.75
CA ASN A 247 -24.50 2.53 -6.87
C ASN A 247 -24.32 3.97 -7.35
N ASN A 248 -24.04 4.90 -6.44
CA ASN A 248 -23.88 6.33 -6.72
C ASN A 248 -22.64 6.65 -7.58
N LEU A 249 -21.64 5.78 -7.62
CA LEU A 249 -20.46 5.92 -8.45
C LEU A 249 -20.67 5.34 -9.86
N LYS A 250 -21.84 4.77 -10.15
CA LYS A 250 -22.10 3.97 -11.36
C LYS A 250 -20.99 2.93 -11.57
N CYS A 251 -20.44 2.44 -10.48
CA CYS A 251 -19.29 1.56 -10.46
C CYS A 251 -19.70 0.16 -10.89
N LYS A 252 -19.15 -0.27 -12.01
CA LYS A 252 -19.23 -1.66 -12.48
C LYS A 252 -17.82 -2.24 -12.58
N THR A 253 -16.99 -1.94 -11.60
CA THR A 253 -15.60 -2.38 -11.54
C THR A 253 -15.51 -3.90 -11.70
N ASP A 254 -14.70 -4.34 -12.65
CA ASP A 254 -14.47 -5.77 -12.85
C ASP A 254 -13.43 -6.29 -11.84
N HIS A 255 -13.86 -6.41 -10.59
CA HIS A 255 -13.04 -6.86 -9.47
C HIS A 255 -12.42 -8.25 -9.68
N ARG A 256 -13.10 -9.14 -10.41
CA ARG A 256 -12.57 -10.48 -10.69
C ARG A 256 -11.38 -10.42 -11.62
N THR A 257 -11.44 -9.60 -12.66
CA THR A 257 -10.31 -9.34 -13.54
C THR A 257 -9.16 -8.65 -12.78
N ILE A 258 -9.45 -7.69 -11.90
CA ILE A 258 -8.43 -7.04 -11.06
C ILE A 258 -7.68 -8.08 -10.23
N MET A 259 -8.36 -8.88 -9.40
CA MET A 259 -7.72 -9.88 -8.54
C MET A 259 -6.94 -10.92 -9.34
N LYS A 260 -7.51 -11.40 -10.45
CA LYS A 260 -6.86 -12.36 -11.35
C LYS A 260 -5.58 -11.81 -11.97
N THR A 261 -5.65 -10.59 -12.51
CA THR A 261 -4.52 -9.94 -13.20
C THR A 261 -3.42 -9.58 -12.20
N CYS A 262 -3.76 -9.03 -11.03
CA CYS A 262 -2.79 -8.78 -9.96
C CYS A 262 -2.03 -10.06 -9.60
N LYS A 263 -2.73 -11.17 -9.36
CA LYS A 263 -2.10 -12.47 -9.07
C LYS A 263 -1.16 -12.93 -10.20
N GLN A 264 -1.59 -12.79 -11.44
CA GLN A 264 -0.79 -13.22 -12.62
C GLN A 264 0.48 -12.39 -12.79
N LEU A 265 0.40 -11.08 -12.51
CA LEU A 265 1.51 -10.15 -12.66
C LEU A 265 2.40 -10.06 -11.40
N GLY A 266 1.96 -10.63 -10.28
CA GLY A 266 2.64 -10.52 -8.99
C GLY A 266 2.44 -9.16 -8.32
N TYR A 267 1.39 -8.43 -8.66
CA TYR A 267 0.96 -7.20 -8.00
C TYR A 267 0.06 -7.48 -6.82
N GLY A 268 0.05 -6.56 -5.85
CA GLY A 268 -0.83 -6.60 -4.71
C GLY A 268 -2.20 -5.97 -4.98
N PHE A 269 -3.16 -6.28 -4.10
CA PHE A 269 -4.47 -5.65 -4.12
C PHE A 269 -5.09 -5.51 -2.73
N MET A 270 -5.92 -4.49 -2.53
CA MET A 270 -6.62 -4.19 -1.29
C MET A 270 -8.04 -3.69 -1.60
N PRO A 271 -9.12 -4.49 -1.37
CA PRO A 271 -10.47 -4.02 -1.61
C PRO A 271 -10.88 -2.91 -0.63
N TRP A 272 -11.75 -2.03 -1.07
CA TRP A 272 -12.40 -1.02 -0.25
C TRP A 272 -13.77 -1.53 0.19
N SER A 273 -14.10 -1.48 1.45
CA SER A 273 -13.33 -1.40 2.69
C SER A 273 -13.96 -2.31 3.72
N TRP A 274 -13.31 -2.54 4.87
CA TRP A 274 -13.83 -3.47 5.87
C TRP A 274 -15.31 -3.22 6.16
N THR A 275 -15.68 -2.01 6.62
CA THR A 275 -17.08 -1.56 6.72
C THR A 275 -17.16 -0.10 7.18
N GLY A 276 -18.36 0.47 7.29
CA GLY A 276 -18.58 1.82 7.79
C GLY A 276 -18.70 2.87 6.69
N ASN A 277 -18.90 2.44 5.46
CA ASN A 277 -19.20 3.36 4.37
C ASN A 277 -20.54 4.09 4.66
N ASN A 278 -20.68 5.31 4.14
CA ASN A 278 -21.90 6.06 4.24
C ASN A 278 -23.04 5.33 3.51
N LYS A 279 -24.29 5.76 3.74
CA LYS A 279 -25.48 5.09 3.19
C LYS A 279 -25.43 4.91 1.68
N GLU A 280 -24.86 5.85 0.96
CA GLU A 280 -24.78 5.82 -0.50
C GLU A 280 -23.73 4.82 -1.00
N ASN A 281 -22.71 4.55 -0.18
CA ASN A 281 -21.60 3.65 -0.47
C ASN A 281 -21.62 2.36 0.37
N ALA A 282 -22.70 2.09 1.11
CA ALA A 282 -22.81 0.91 1.97
C ALA A 282 -22.68 -0.42 1.20
N TRP A 283 -22.88 -0.40 -0.12
CA TRP A 283 -22.64 -1.53 -1.01
C TRP A 283 -21.15 -1.94 -1.10
N LEU A 284 -20.23 -1.07 -0.66
CA LEU A 284 -18.79 -1.35 -0.55
C LEU A 284 -18.39 -1.98 0.79
N ASP A 285 -19.30 -2.11 1.74
CA ASP A 285 -19.01 -2.76 3.01
C ASP A 285 -18.71 -4.27 2.80
N ILE A 286 -17.50 -4.68 3.15
CA ILE A 286 -17.06 -6.08 3.04
C ILE A 286 -17.72 -6.93 4.12
N VAL A 287 -17.97 -6.37 5.30
CA VAL A 287 -18.72 -7.01 6.37
C VAL A 287 -19.89 -6.14 6.84
N ASP A 288 -20.88 -6.76 7.47
CA ASP A 288 -22.06 -6.07 8.00
C ASP A 288 -21.63 -5.01 9.03
N HIS A 289 -22.07 -3.77 8.82
CA HIS A 289 -21.75 -2.62 9.69
C HIS A 289 -22.34 -2.74 11.11
N ARG A 290 -23.27 -3.65 11.34
CA ARG A 290 -23.88 -3.89 12.67
C ARG A 290 -22.92 -4.66 13.57
N ASP A 291 -22.25 -5.68 13.05
CA ASP A 291 -21.37 -6.56 13.83
C ASP A 291 -19.89 -6.48 13.47
N TRP A 292 -19.53 -5.85 12.35
CA TRP A 292 -18.15 -5.69 11.86
C TRP A 292 -17.43 -7.03 11.64
N LYS A 293 -18.17 -8.06 11.30
CA LYS A 293 -17.65 -9.42 11.23
C LYS A 293 -18.29 -10.28 10.12
N THR A 294 -19.59 -10.25 9.97
CA THR A 294 -20.32 -11.13 9.03
C THR A 294 -20.09 -10.67 7.60
N PRO A 295 -19.48 -11.49 6.71
CA PRO A 295 -19.25 -11.08 5.33
C PRO A 295 -20.55 -10.75 4.59
N THR A 296 -20.52 -9.66 3.83
CA THR A 296 -21.56 -9.33 2.84
C THR A 296 -21.35 -10.14 1.55
N GLN A 297 -22.18 -9.89 0.52
CA GLN A 297 -21.91 -10.44 -0.81
C GLN A 297 -20.53 -10.02 -1.30
N TRP A 298 -20.17 -8.73 -1.16
CA TRP A 298 -18.84 -8.21 -1.50
C TRP A 298 -17.75 -8.91 -0.70
N GLY A 299 -17.95 -9.06 0.60
CA GLY A 299 -17.01 -9.77 1.47
C GLY A 299 -16.76 -11.20 1.02
N ASN A 300 -17.79 -11.95 0.67
CA ASN A 300 -17.63 -13.33 0.17
C ASN A 300 -16.83 -13.38 -1.14
N GLU A 301 -17.01 -12.40 -2.06
CA GLU A 301 -16.27 -12.33 -3.31
C GLU A 301 -14.78 -12.07 -3.06
N VAL A 302 -14.40 -11.11 -2.20
CA VAL A 302 -13.00 -10.74 -2.02
C VAL A 302 -12.26 -11.59 -1.01
N ILE A 303 -12.95 -12.18 -0.02
CA ILE A 303 -12.30 -13.03 0.99
C ILE A 303 -12.14 -14.45 0.50
N ASP A 304 -13.24 -15.08 0.09
CA ASP A 304 -13.32 -16.52 -0.22
C ASP A 304 -13.46 -16.83 -1.72
N GLY A 305 -13.79 -15.84 -2.53
CA GLY A 305 -13.94 -15.98 -3.98
C GLY A 305 -12.65 -16.36 -4.71
N GLU A 306 -12.77 -16.66 -5.99
CA GLU A 306 -11.64 -17.03 -6.84
C GLU A 306 -10.59 -15.90 -6.87
N ASN A 307 -9.32 -16.23 -6.62
CA ASN A 307 -8.20 -15.31 -6.45
C ASN A 307 -8.37 -14.31 -5.29
N GLY A 308 -9.30 -14.55 -4.38
CA GLY A 308 -9.55 -13.72 -3.19
C GLY A 308 -8.43 -13.83 -2.15
N ILE A 309 -8.58 -13.07 -1.07
CA ILE A 309 -7.57 -12.88 -0.03
C ILE A 309 -7.12 -14.22 0.56
N ARG A 310 -8.06 -15.10 0.94
CA ARG A 310 -7.75 -16.39 1.59
C ARG A 310 -6.94 -17.34 0.73
N GLN A 311 -7.04 -17.20 -0.59
CA GLN A 311 -6.34 -18.04 -1.55
C GLN A 311 -4.98 -17.48 -1.98
N THR A 312 -4.75 -16.17 -1.83
CA THR A 312 -3.60 -15.49 -2.43
C THR A 312 -2.66 -14.83 -1.43
N ALA A 313 -3.16 -14.48 -0.25
CA ALA A 313 -2.33 -13.83 0.76
C ALA A 313 -1.31 -14.81 1.37
N VAL A 314 -0.07 -14.34 1.47
CA VAL A 314 1.04 -15.04 2.12
C VAL A 314 1.62 -14.11 3.19
N THR A 315 1.78 -14.62 4.40
CA THR A 315 2.38 -13.85 5.50
C THR A 315 3.80 -13.44 5.17
N ALA A 316 4.18 -12.19 5.48
CA ALA A 316 5.53 -11.69 5.25
C ALA A 316 6.57 -12.51 6.04
N ASN A 317 7.71 -12.77 5.41
CA ASN A 317 8.75 -13.61 6.01
C ASN A 317 9.41 -12.95 7.24
N VAL A 318 9.31 -11.63 7.36
CA VAL A 318 9.78 -10.89 8.54
C VAL A 318 9.20 -11.44 9.85
N PHE A 319 7.97 -11.94 9.86
CA PHE A 319 7.34 -12.56 11.04
C PHE A 319 7.83 -13.98 11.35
N ALA A 320 8.41 -14.68 10.37
CA ALA A 320 8.96 -16.03 10.58
C ALA A 320 10.37 -16.00 11.22
N GLU A 321 11.14 -14.94 10.98
CA GLU A 321 12.48 -14.78 11.55
C GLU A 321 12.43 -14.35 13.02
N ASP A 322 11.46 -13.53 13.40
CA ASP A 322 11.34 -13.07 14.80
C ASP A 322 10.91 -14.18 15.77
N CYS A 323 10.29 -15.26 15.27
CA CYS A 323 10.01 -16.47 16.07
C CYS A 323 11.25 -17.31 16.37
N LYS A 324 12.42 -16.99 15.79
CA LYS A 324 13.68 -17.74 15.97
C LYS A 324 14.66 -17.03 16.91
N LYS A 325 14.35 -15.82 17.35
CA LYS A 325 15.11 -15.05 18.33
C LYS A 325 14.48 -15.18 19.72
#